data_0689312fc9d44f7394ea24dc58de8ddc
#
_entry.id   0689312fc9d44f7394ea24dc58de8ddc
#
_cell.length_a   1.000
_cell.length_b   1.000
_cell.length_c   1.000
_cell.angle_alpha   90.00
_cell.angle_beta   90.00
_cell.angle_gamma   90.00
#
_symmetry.space_group_name_H-M   'P 1'
#
loop_
_entity.id
_entity.type
_entity.pdbx_description
1 polymer ?
#
loop_
_entity_poly.entity_id
_entity_poly.type
_entity_poly.pdbx_seq_one_letter_code
_entity_poly.pdbx_strand_id
1 'polypeptide(L)'
;MLFNSIDFLIFFPTVLLVYFIVPHGIRPTWLLLSSYYFYMSWNPVHGILLLAVTAVTYLGARLLQRMDCEQEKKKRNRKIILVAEVIAVIGLLGYFKYTGFFLDSINVVLAKFRIAPVEIEWNIALPIGISFYTLTALGYLIDVYRGKAEAEHNFLRYALFVSFFPQILSGPIERSTNLLRQLRDSSIKRNWNTERIASGFITMLWGFFLKLVIADRIAVIADTTFGRPECYGTFGLVLGAVSYGIQIYCDFSSYSLIALGAAKTLGFDLINNFETPYFAQSVTEFWRRWHISLSTWLRDYVYISMGGNRCSKWRQYWNILVTFMVSGLWHGANWTFLIWGALHGFYQILEKELRPVIRKINGYCHTKTASFGYHFAKAIATFALVDFAWIFFRADSVKQALYYVKRMISFCDMWSLFDGSLYTMGLDVQEIHILMIGLTGLIVVDCLQYLKQKKIAELLLGQWCVFRWAILIYLIVSCIVFGYYGQGFESANFIYLQF
;
A
#
# COMPACT_ATOMS: atom_id res chain seq x y z
N MET A 1 2.30 9.69 -15.19
CA MET A 1 2.69 10.85 -14.33
C MET A 1 2.81 10.35 -12.90
N LEU A 2 3.94 10.58 -12.21
CA LEU A 2 4.15 10.22 -10.80
C LEU A 2 3.83 11.41 -9.90
N PHE A 3 3.43 11.17 -8.66
CA PHE A 3 3.13 12.24 -7.71
C PHE A 3 4.35 13.12 -7.36
N ASN A 4 5.56 12.55 -7.40
CA ASN A 4 6.81 13.26 -7.15
C ASN A 4 7.45 13.85 -8.43
N SER A 5 6.71 13.94 -9.54
CA SER A 5 7.19 14.55 -10.79
C SER A 5 6.84 16.04 -10.89
N ILE A 6 7.63 16.79 -11.65
CA ILE A 6 7.35 18.20 -11.99
C ILE A 6 6.01 18.30 -12.71
N ASP A 7 5.68 17.34 -13.58
CA ASP A 7 4.40 17.30 -14.26
C ASP A 7 3.22 17.29 -13.29
N PHE A 8 3.32 16.56 -12.17
CA PHE A 8 2.28 16.55 -11.14
C PHE A 8 2.19 17.87 -10.40
N LEU A 9 3.32 18.53 -10.13
CA LEU A 9 3.36 19.84 -9.47
C LEU A 9 2.70 20.94 -10.32
N ILE A 10 2.65 20.77 -11.64
CA ILE A 10 1.91 21.67 -12.55
C ILE A 10 0.46 21.20 -12.72
N PHE A 11 0.26 19.91 -12.93
CA PHE A 11 -1.05 19.29 -13.14
C PHE A 11 -2.01 19.54 -11.99
N PHE A 12 -1.59 19.24 -10.75
CA PHE A 12 -2.48 19.27 -9.60
C PHE A 12 -3.04 20.67 -9.28
N PRO A 13 -2.21 21.76 -9.21
CA PRO A 13 -2.74 23.11 -9.05
C PRO A 13 -3.69 23.52 -10.18
N THR A 14 -3.39 23.14 -11.42
CA THR A 14 -4.25 23.43 -12.58
C THR A 14 -5.61 22.74 -12.42
N VAL A 15 -5.62 21.45 -12.07
CA VAL A 15 -6.87 20.70 -11.81
C VAL A 15 -7.65 21.33 -10.68
N LEU A 16 -6.99 21.71 -9.59
CA LEU A 16 -7.61 22.32 -8.40
C LEU A 16 -8.24 23.68 -8.73
N LEU A 17 -7.51 24.54 -9.42
CA LEU A 17 -8.00 25.88 -9.80
C LEU A 17 -9.22 25.77 -10.71
N VAL A 18 -9.14 24.99 -11.79
CA VAL A 18 -10.27 24.80 -12.71
C VAL A 18 -11.46 24.17 -12.00
N TYR A 19 -11.24 23.21 -11.11
CA TYR A 19 -12.30 22.54 -10.34
C TYR A 19 -13.14 23.53 -9.53
N PHE A 20 -12.53 24.56 -8.94
CA PHE A 20 -13.28 25.57 -8.18
C PHE A 20 -13.90 26.68 -9.06
N ILE A 21 -13.36 26.93 -10.26
CA ILE A 21 -13.89 27.91 -11.21
C ILE A 21 -15.14 27.36 -11.93
N VAL A 22 -15.13 26.07 -12.33
CA VAL A 22 -16.23 25.49 -13.10
C VAL A 22 -17.50 25.28 -12.24
N PRO A 23 -18.70 25.38 -12.86
CA PRO A 23 -19.96 25.10 -12.18
C PRO A 23 -19.99 23.68 -11.58
N HIS A 24 -20.72 23.52 -10.48
CA HIS A 24 -20.79 22.25 -9.74
C HIS A 24 -21.18 21.03 -10.61
N GLY A 25 -22.09 21.23 -11.58
CA GLY A 25 -22.53 20.15 -12.48
C GLY A 25 -21.46 19.63 -13.43
N ILE A 26 -20.45 20.44 -13.76
CA ILE A 26 -19.35 20.10 -14.67
C ILE A 26 -18.17 19.48 -13.91
N ARG A 27 -18.04 19.72 -12.61
CA ARG A 27 -16.92 19.24 -11.79
C ARG A 27 -16.64 17.74 -11.88
N PRO A 28 -17.64 16.85 -11.84
CA PRO A 28 -17.36 15.42 -11.99
C PRO A 28 -16.79 15.07 -13.37
N THR A 29 -17.25 15.72 -14.43
CA THR A 29 -16.71 15.54 -15.80
C THR A 29 -15.28 16.06 -15.88
N TRP A 30 -15.00 17.22 -15.30
CA TRP A 30 -13.65 17.76 -15.22
C TRP A 30 -12.68 16.81 -14.48
N LEU A 31 -13.08 16.27 -13.32
CA LEU A 31 -12.28 15.32 -12.58
C LEU A 31 -12.08 14.01 -13.36
N LEU A 32 -13.09 13.55 -14.10
CA LEU A 32 -12.98 12.36 -14.94
C LEU A 32 -11.93 12.57 -16.05
N LEU A 33 -12.04 13.67 -16.78
CA LEU A 33 -11.07 14.02 -17.84
C LEU A 33 -9.65 14.16 -17.27
N SER A 34 -9.50 14.85 -16.16
CA SER A 34 -8.23 14.99 -15.46
C SER A 34 -7.67 13.64 -15.00
N SER A 35 -8.51 12.73 -14.53
CA SER A 35 -8.10 11.39 -14.09
C SER A 35 -7.61 10.53 -15.25
N TYR A 36 -8.32 10.56 -16.38
CA TYR A 36 -7.87 9.86 -17.58
C TYR A 36 -6.60 10.48 -18.16
N TYR A 37 -6.49 11.81 -18.20
CA TYR A 37 -5.26 12.49 -18.63
C TYR A 37 -4.07 12.08 -17.74
N PHE A 38 -4.24 12.11 -16.41
CA PHE A 38 -3.21 11.70 -15.45
C PHE A 38 -2.77 10.25 -15.67
N TYR A 39 -3.71 9.34 -15.91
CA TYR A 39 -3.42 7.93 -16.12
C TYR A 39 -2.77 7.66 -17.49
N MET A 40 -3.31 8.26 -18.55
CA MET A 40 -2.83 8.11 -19.94
C MET A 40 -1.50 8.81 -20.21
N SER A 41 -1.07 9.76 -19.38
CA SER A 41 0.23 10.42 -19.52
C SER A 41 1.41 9.45 -19.42
N TRP A 42 1.20 8.26 -18.86
CA TRP A 42 2.18 7.18 -18.86
C TRP A 42 2.15 6.35 -20.15
N ASN A 43 0.99 5.83 -20.48
CA ASN A 43 0.74 5.08 -21.71
C ASN A 43 -0.77 5.18 -22.07
N PRO A 44 -1.12 5.79 -23.20
CA PRO A 44 -2.52 5.96 -23.63
C PRO A 44 -3.28 4.64 -23.77
N VAL A 45 -2.61 3.55 -24.18
CA VAL A 45 -3.24 2.23 -24.36
C VAL A 45 -3.79 1.69 -23.05
N HIS A 46 -3.15 1.99 -21.93
CA HIS A 46 -3.63 1.57 -20.61
C HIS A 46 -4.98 2.22 -20.26
N GLY A 47 -5.29 3.41 -20.80
CA GLY A 47 -6.59 4.06 -20.64
C GLY A 47 -7.75 3.26 -21.24
N ILE A 48 -7.51 2.56 -22.35
CA ILE A 48 -8.50 1.68 -22.98
C ILE A 48 -8.80 0.49 -22.06
N LEU A 49 -7.75 -0.08 -21.43
CA LEU A 49 -7.90 -1.19 -20.50
C LEU A 49 -8.69 -0.79 -19.25
N LEU A 50 -8.37 0.38 -18.69
CA LEU A 50 -9.12 0.95 -17.57
C LEU A 50 -10.59 1.16 -17.93
N LEU A 51 -10.87 1.68 -19.13
CA LEU A 51 -12.24 1.86 -19.64
C LEU A 51 -12.95 0.52 -19.82
N ALA A 52 -12.27 -0.50 -20.34
CA ALA A 52 -12.82 -1.84 -20.53
C ALA A 52 -13.25 -2.47 -19.19
N VAL A 53 -12.36 -2.47 -18.18
CA VAL A 53 -12.68 -2.96 -16.83
C VAL A 53 -13.86 -2.18 -16.22
N THR A 54 -13.84 -0.84 -16.38
CA THR A 54 -14.92 0.03 -15.91
C THR A 54 -16.25 -0.32 -16.58
N ALA A 55 -16.29 -0.50 -17.91
CA ALA A 55 -17.50 -0.81 -18.65
C ALA A 55 -18.06 -2.20 -18.28
N VAL A 56 -17.20 -3.22 -18.21
CA VAL A 56 -17.59 -4.59 -17.84
C VAL A 56 -18.23 -4.59 -16.45
N THR A 57 -17.55 -4.06 -15.45
CA THR A 57 -18.05 -4.08 -14.07
C THR A 57 -19.26 -3.17 -13.84
N TYR A 58 -19.40 -2.08 -14.62
CA TYR A 58 -20.60 -1.26 -14.62
C TYR A 58 -21.81 -2.04 -15.16
N LEU A 59 -21.66 -2.66 -16.33
CA LEU A 59 -22.75 -3.42 -16.97
C LEU A 59 -23.15 -4.62 -16.11
N GLY A 60 -22.20 -5.35 -15.54
CA GLY A 60 -22.45 -6.46 -14.65
C GLY A 60 -23.20 -6.07 -13.39
N ALA A 61 -22.80 -4.98 -12.75
CA ALA A 61 -23.53 -4.48 -11.59
C ALA A 61 -24.99 -4.10 -11.94
N ARG A 62 -25.21 -3.49 -13.11
CA ARG A 62 -26.56 -3.17 -13.62
C ARG A 62 -27.40 -4.43 -13.90
N LEU A 63 -26.75 -5.45 -14.47
CA LEU A 63 -27.42 -6.75 -14.72
C LEU A 63 -27.76 -7.45 -13.40
N LEU A 64 -26.82 -7.48 -12.44
CA LEU A 64 -27.04 -8.08 -11.12
C LEU A 64 -28.22 -7.42 -10.38
N GLN A 65 -28.36 -6.11 -10.46
CA GLN A 65 -29.47 -5.40 -9.81
C GLN A 65 -30.80 -5.67 -10.49
N ARG A 66 -30.88 -5.71 -11.84
CA ARG A 66 -32.11 -6.01 -12.60
C ARG A 66 -32.64 -7.43 -12.34
N MET A 67 -31.78 -8.35 -11.92
CA MET A 67 -32.12 -9.74 -11.62
C MET A 67 -32.44 -9.95 -10.13
N ASP A 68 -32.65 -8.89 -9.37
CA ASP A 68 -33.04 -8.99 -7.97
C ASP A 68 -34.47 -9.48 -7.85
N CYS A 69 -34.64 -10.75 -7.49
CA CYS A 69 -35.92 -11.42 -7.30
C CYS A 69 -35.80 -12.70 -6.49
N GLU A 70 -36.88 -13.06 -5.80
CA GLU A 70 -36.98 -14.18 -4.87
C GLU A 70 -36.86 -15.60 -5.49
N GLN A 71 -36.86 -15.75 -6.81
CA GLN A 71 -36.85 -17.07 -7.46
C GLN A 71 -35.43 -17.68 -7.45
N GLU A 72 -35.31 -18.97 -7.07
CA GLU A 72 -34.06 -19.73 -6.99
C GLU A 72 -33.26 -19.76 -8.30
N LYS A 73 -33.94 -19.82 -9.46
CA LYS A 73 -33.33 -19.77 -10.80
C LYS A 73 -32.60 -18.45 -11.02
N LYS A 74 -33.15 -17.33 -10.54
CA LYS A 74 -32.52 -16.01 -10.65
C LYS A 74 -31.35 -15.85 -9.72
N LYS A 75 -31.39 -16.43 -8.50
CA LYS A 75 -30.22 -16.46 -7.59
C LYS A 75 -29.02 -17.19 -8.23
N ARG A 76 -29.28 -18.32 -8.89
CA ARG A 76 -28.25 -19.08 -9.62
C ARG A 76 -27.65 -18.25 -10.76
N ASN A 77 -28.49 -17.61 -11.56
CA ASN A 77 -28.02 -16.78 -12.67
C ASN A 77 -27.22 -15.56 -12.18
N ARG A 78 -27.63 -14.89 -11.10
CA ARG A 78 -26.85 -13.82 -10.46
C ARG A 78 -25.46 -14.30 -10.03
N LYS A 79 -25.36 -15.49 -9.43
CA LYS A 79 -24.08 -16.08 -9.05
C LYS A 79 -23.20 -16.38 -10.27
N ILE A 80 -23.78 -16.88 -11.35
CA ILE A 80 -23.05 -17.17 -12.60
C ILE A 80 -22.49 -15.87 -13.19
N ILE A 81 -23.27 -14.80 -13.28
CA ILE A 81 -22.83 -13.50 -13.77
C ILE A 81 -21.70 -12.97 -12.91
N LEU A 82 -21.86 -12.97 -11.58
CA LEU A 82 -20.77 -12.52 -10.68
C LEU A 82 -19.48 -13.31 -10.91
N VAL A 83 -19.57 -14.65 -10.97
CA VAL A 83 -18.40 -15.51 -11.15
C VAL A 83 -17.76 -15.26 -12.52
N ALA A 84 -18.54 -15.14 -13.58
CA ALA A 84 -18.02 -14.85 -14.92
C ALA A 84 -17.27 -13.52 -14.97
N GLU A 85 -17.80 -12.46 -14.36
CA GLU A 85 -17.16 -11.15 -14.32
C GLU A 85 -15.91 -11.14 -13.43
N VAL A 86 -15.97 -11.79 -12.26
CA VAL A 86 -14.80 -11.96 -11.41
C VAL A 86 -13.69 -12.70 -12.16
N ILE A 87 -14.03 -13.78 -12.89
CA ILE A 87 -13.04 -14.51 -13.71
C ILE A 87 -12.51 -13.63 -14.84
N ALA A 88 -13.35 -12.85 -15.51
CA ALA A 88 -12.90 -11.96 -16.58
C ALA A 88 -11.93 -10.89 -16.08
N VAL A 89 -12.26 -10.22 -14.96
CA VAL A 89 -11.46 -9.13 -14.41
C VAL A 89 -10.18 -9.67 -13.75
N ILE A 90 -10.26 -10.79 -12.98
CA ILE A 90 -9.05 -11.43 -12.40
C ILE A 90 -8.22 -12.10 -13.50
N GLY A 91 -8.86 -12.69 -14.52
CA GLY A 91 -8.17 -13.27 -15.68
C GLY A 91 -7.37 -12.22 -16.44
N LEU A 92 -7.92 -11.02 -16.62
CA LEU A 92 -7.21 -9.90 -17.21
C LEU A 92 -5.98 -9.49 -16.36
N LEU A 93 -6.15 -9.35 -15.05
CA LEU A 93 -5.02 -9.12 -14.14
C LEU A 93 -4.00 -10.25 -14.21
N GLY A 94 -4.49 -11.50 -14.26
CA GLY A 94 -3.66 -12.71 -14.38
C GLY A 94 -2.82 -12.73 -15.64
N TYR A 95 -3.42 -12.35 -16.76
CA TYR A 95 -2.75 -12.28 -18.05
C TYR A 95 -1.57 -11.32 -18.03
N PHE A 96 -1.72 -10.12 -17.49
CA PHE A 96 -0.65 -9.14 -17.44
C PHE A 96 0.38 -9.42 -16.34
N LYS A 97 -0.04 -9.91 -15.18
CA LYS A 97 0.82 -9.99 -13.99
C LYS A 97 1.43 -11.38 -13.78
N TYR A 98 0.70 -12.47 -14.07
CA TYR A 98 1.13 -13.80 -13.64
C TYR A 98 1.58 -14.73 -14.75
N THR A 99 1.40 -14.39 -16.03
CA THR A 99 1.74 -15.30 -17.14
C THR A 99 3.25 -15.61 -17.15
N GLY A 100 4.13 -14.62 -17.01
CA GLY A 100 5.58 -14.86 -16.90
C GLY A 100 5.93 -15.78 -15.75
N PHE A 101 5.41 -15.50 -14.56
CA PHE A 101 5.65 -16.33 -13.37
C PHE A 101 5.20 -17.80 -13.54
N PHE A 102 4.05 -18.02 -14.18
CA PHE A 102 3.60 -19.38 -14.45
C PHE A 102 4.48 -20.08 -15.48
N LEU A 103 4.88 -19.38 -16.55
CA LEU A 103 5.80 -19.92 -17.57
C LEU A 103 7.15 -20.29 -16.94
N ASP A 104 7.75 -19.41 -16.15
CA ASP A 104 9.01 -19.66 -15.47
C ASP A 104 8.89 -20.86 -14.51
N SER A 105 7.80 -20.93 -13.74
CA SER A 105 7.56 -22.02 -12.82
C SER A 105 7.37 -23.36 -13.54
N ILE A 106 6.65 -23.37 -14.67
CA ILE A 106 6.48 -24.55 -15.52
C ILE A 106 7.83 -24.96 -16.11
N ASN A 107 8.63 -24.03 -16.63
CA ASN A 107 9.93 -24.31 -17.22
C ASN A 107 10.92 -24.90 -16.21
N VAL A 108 10.88 -24.46 -14.94
CA VAL A 108 11.66 -25.10 -13.86
C VAL A 108 11.25 -26.57 -13.65
N VAL A 109 9.96 -26.88 -13.76
CA VAL A 109 9.47 -28.27 -13.66
C VAL A 109 9.86 -29.07 -14.89
N LEU A 110 9.65 -28.55 -16.11
CA LEU A 110 10.02 -29.20 -17.37
C LEU A 110 11.52 -29.54 -17.43
N ALA A 111 12.36 -28.61 -16.96
CA ALA A 111 13.81 -28.83 -16.89
C ALA A 111 14.19 -30.04 -16.01
N LYS A 112 13.47 -30.32 -14.91
CA LYS A 112 13.68 -31.51 -14.07
C LYS A 112 13.37 -32.80 -14.82
N PHE A 113 12.43 -32.76 -15.76
CA PHE A 113 12.07 -33.90 -16.63
C PHE A 113 12.85 -33.91 -17.95
N ARG A 114 13.84 -33.00 -18.14
CA ARG A 114 14.62 -32.83 -19.36
C ARG A 114 13.76 -32.59 -20.62
N ILE A 115 12.63 -31.90 -20.44
CA ILE A 115 11.73 -31.46 -21.50
C ILE A 115 12.15 -30.04 -21.89
N ALA A 116 12.09 -29.71 -23.20
CA ALA A 116 12.41 -28.40 -23.70
C ALA A 116 11.54 -27.32 -23.06
N PRO A 117 12.09 -26.13 -22.75
CA PRO A 117 11.32 -25.05 -22.17
C PRO A 117 10.26 -24.54 -23.15
N VAL A 118 9.17 -24.04 -22.62
CA VAL A 118 8.15 -23.31 -23.40
C VAL A 118 8.67 -21.89 -23.59
N GLU A 119 9.12 -21.59 -24.81
CA GLU A 119 9.60 -20.26 -25.20
C GLU A 119 8.43 -19.44 -25.74
N ILE A 120 7.86 -18.59 -24.91
CA ILE A 120 6.91 -17.55 -25.31
C ILE A 120 7.56 -16.21 -24.96
N GLU A 121 7.86 -15.39 -25.95
CA GLU A 121 8.32 -14.02 -25.71
C GLU A 121 7.19 -13.19 -25.06
N TRP A 122 7.16 -13.19 -23.74
CA TRP A 122 6.18 -12.46 -22.95
C TRP A 122 6.76 -11.11 -22.52
N ASN A 123 6.69 -10.14 -23.40
CA ASN A 123 7.24 -8.80 -23.17
C ASN A 123 6.13 -7.74 -23.04
N ILE A 124 5.08 -8.06 -22.27
CA ILE A 124 3.95 -7.14 -22.07
C ILE A 124 4.17 -6.36 -20.77
N ALA A 125 4.36 -5.07 -20.90
CA ALA A 125 4.49 -4.18 -19.74
C ALA A 125 3.22 -4.20 -18.89
N LEU A 126 3.38 -4.39 -17.59
CA LEU A 126 2.28 -4.37 -16.64
C LEU A 126 1.63 -2.97 -16.60
N PRO A 127 0.32 -2.83 -16.85
CA PRO A 127 -0.35 -1.55 -16.73
C PRO A 127 -0.34 -1.06 -15.28
N ILE A 128 0.21 0.13 -15.06
CA ILE A 128 0.33 0.71 -13.74
C ILE A 128 -1.06 0.86 -13.10
N GLY A 129 -1.17 0.54 -11.81
CA GLY A 129 -2.42 0.66 -11.06
C GLY A 129 -3.46 -0.42 -11.36
N ILE A 130 -3.22 -1.36 -12.30
CA ILE A 130 -4.18 -2.42 -12.65
C ILE A 130 -4.63 -3.20 -11.40
N SER A 131 -3.74 -3.49 -10.49
CA SER A 131 -4.05 -4.19 -9.24
C SER A 131 -4.98 -3.39 -8.34
N PHE A 132 -4.87 -2.05 -8.31
CA PHE A 132 -5.67 -1.18 -7.45
C PHE A 132 -7.08 -0.95 -8.01
N TYR A 133 -7.21 -0.51 -9.27
CA TYR A 133 -8.54 -0.27 -9.85
C TYR A 133 -9.34 -1.56 -10.06
N THR A 134 -8.67 -2.68 -10.28
CA THR A 134 -9.32 -4.00 -10.35
C THR A 134 -9.99 -4.36 -9.03
N LEU A 135 -9.30 -4.20 -7.89
CA LEU A 135 -9.91 -4.44 -6.58
C LEU A 135 -11.04 -3.45 -6.25
N THR A 136 -10.90 -2.18 -6.64
CA THR A 136 -11.95 -1.18 -6.48
C THR A 136 -13.21 -1.59 -7.25
N ALA A 137 -13.06 -1.98 -8.52
CA ALA A 137 -14.17 -2.41 -9.39
C ALA A 137 -14.81 -3.72 -8.91
N LEU A 138 -14.00 -4.72 -8.52
CA LEU A 138 -14.49 -5.99 -7.97
C LEU A 138 -15.20 -5.79 -6.63
N GLY A 139 -14.68 -4.93 -5.75
CA GLY A 139 -15.31 -4.61 -4.48
C GLY A 139 -16.71 -4.06 -4.68
N TYR A 140 -16.89 -3.11 -5.61
CA TYR A 140 -18.19 -2.58 -5.97
C TYR A 140 -19.14 -3.66 -6.53
N LEU A 141 -18.69 -4.49 -7.47
CA LEU A 141 -19.48 -5.55 -8.06
C LEU A 141 -20.00 -6.55 -7.00
N ILE A 142 -19.10 -6.97 -6.09
CA ILE A 142 -19.45 -7.88 -4.99
C ILE A 142 -20.41 -7.19 -4.00
N ASP A 143 -20.23 -5.90 -3.72
CA ASP A 143 -21.13 -5.16 -2.84
C ASP A 143 -22.55 -5.04 -3.43
N VAL A 144 -22.69 -4.82 -4.74
CA VAL A 144 -23.98 -4.83 -5.44
C VAL A 144 -24.60 -6.23 -5.40
N TYR A 145 -23.81 -7.29 -5.65
CA TYR A 145 -24.30 -8.66 -5.55
C TYR A 145 -24.83 -9.00 -4.15
N ARG A 146 -24.13 -8.52 -3.09
CA ARG A 146 -24.52 -8.73 -1.68
C ARG A 146 -25.64 -7.81 -1.20
N GLY A 147 -26.12 -6.89 -2.02
CA GLY A 147 -27.12 -5.89 -1.63
C GLY A 147 -26.62 -4.83 -0.65
N LYS A 148 -25.28 -4.66 -0.53
CA LYS A 148 -24.65 -3.63 0.31
C LYS A 148 -24.57 -2.27 -0.37
N ALA A 149 -24.61 -2.25 -1.70
CA ALA A 149 -24.61 -1.06 -2.51
C ALA A 149 -25.61 -1.22 -3.66
N GLU A 150 -26.22 -0.12 -4.05
CA GLU A 150 -27.05 -0.05 -5.28
C GLU A 150 -26.14 0.13 -6.50
N ALA A 151 -26.53 -0.45 -7.63
CA ALA A 151 -25.81 -0.24 -8.88
C ALA A 151 -25.90 1.24 -9.31
N GLU A 152 -24.75 1.81 -9.72
CA GLU A 152 -24.71 3.17 -10.23
C GLU A 152 -25.40 3.27 -11.58
N HIS A 153 -26.22 4.31 -11.75
CA HIS A 153 -26.98 4.55 -12.99
C HIS A 153 -26.21 5.45 -13.96
N ASN A 154 -25.32 6.27 -13.46
CA ASN A 154 -24.53 7.20 -14.26
C ASN A 154 -23.15 6.62 -14.53
N PHE A 155 -22.90 6.26 -15.79
CA PHE A 155 -21.62 5.68 -16.22
C PHE A 155 -20.42 6.62 -15.96
N LEU A 156 -20.57 7.91 -16.20
CA LEU A 156 -19.46 8.87 -16.00
C LEU A 156 -19.06 8.98 -14.52
N ARG A 157 -20.08 8.93 -13.62
CA ARG A 157 -19.83 8.92 -12.17
C ARG A 157 -19.14 7.64 -11.72
N TYR A 158 -19.55 6.50 -12.25
CA TYR A 158 -18.89 5.23 -11.98
C TYR A 158 -17.46 5.19 -12.55
N ALA A 159 -17.28 5.68 -13.77
CA ALA A 159 -15.96 5.79 -14.38
C ALA A 159 -15.02 6.69 -13.54
N LEU A 160 -15.53 7.82 -13.04
CA LEU A 160 -14.76 8.66 -12.11
C LEU A 160 -14.40 7.92 -10.80
N PHE A 161 -15.36 7.15 -10.24
CA PHE A 161 -15.08 6.35 -9.04
C PHE A 161 -13.93 5.35 -9.24
N VAL A 162 -13.87 4.68 -10.39
CA VAL A 162 -12.81 3.69 -10.68
C VAL A 162 -11.48 4.37 -11.04
N SER A 163 -11.54 5.49 -11.79
CA SER A 163 -10.37 6.16 -12.35
C SER A 163 -9.82 7.33 -11.53
N PHE A 164 -10.44 7.69 -10.40
CA PHE A 164 -10.11 8.90 -9.64
C PHE A 164 -8.61 9.06 -9.40
N PHE A 165 -7.99 10.10 -9.99
CA PHE A 165 -6.53 10.20 -10.09
C PHE A 165 -5.78 10.15 -8.74
N PRO A 166 -6.33 10.63 -7.60
CA PRO A 166 -5.62 10.48 -6.34
C PRO A 166 -5.47 9.02 -5.89
N GLN A 167 -6.42 8.13 -6.26
CA GLN A 167 -6.38 6.73 -5.79
C GLN A 167 -5.74 5.76 -6.79
N ILE A 168 -5.77 6.06 -8.12
CA ILE A 168 -5.59 5.05 -9.17
C ILE A 168 -4.20 4.40 -9.19
N LEU A 169 -3.12 5.12 -8.79
CA LEU A 169 -1.75 4.57 -8.81
C LEU A 169 -1.42 3.77 -7.56
N SER A 170 -1.61 4.37 -6.40
CA SER A 170 -1.17 3.86 -5.10
C SER A 170 -1.96 4.44 -3.93
N GLY A 171 -3.04 5.11 -4.24
CA GLY A 171 -3.97 5.59 -3.23
C GLY A 171 -4.72 4.42 -2.55
N PRO A 172 -5.53 4.71 -1.55
CA PRO A 172 -6.31 3.68 -0.88
C PRO A 172 -7.30 3.00 -1.84
N ILE A 173 -7.49 1.69 -1.68
CA ILE A 173 -8.51 0.93 -2.41
C ILE A 173 -9.88 1.33 -1.87
N GLU A 174 -10.55 2.22 -2.60
CA GLU A 174 -11.79 2.85 -2.15
C GLU A 174 -13.00 1.92 -2.26
N ARG A 175 -13.97 2.19 -1.39
CA ARG A 175 -15.23 1.46 -1.35
C ARG A 175 -16.35 2.27 -2.01
N SER A 176 -17.28 1.56 -2.64
CA SER A 176 -18.51 2.16 -3.17
C SER A 176 -19.32 2.90 -2.09
N THR A 177 -19.29 2.35 -0.88
CA THR A 177 -19.95 2.94 0.30
C THR A 177 -19.28 4.21 0.83
N ASN A 178 -18.04 4.51 0.40
CA ASN A 178 -17.34 5.74 0.74
C ASN A 178 -17.28 6.71 -0.47
N LEU A 179 -16.35 6.51 -1.39
CA LEU A 179 -16.10 7.48 -2.47
C LEU A 179 -17.26 7.61 -3.44
N LEU A 180 -17.88 6.50 -3.89
CA LEU A 180 -19.00 6.57 -4.81
C LEU A 180 -20.21 7.24 -4.17
N ARG A 181 -20.46 7.03 -2.87
CA ARG A 181 -21.48 7.76 -2.11
C ARG A 181 -21.21 9.25 -2.11
N GLN A 182 -19.95 9.66 -1.85
CA GLN A 182 -19.57 11.07 -1.90
C GLN A 182 -19.73 11.70 -3.29
N LEU A 183 -19.53 10.93 -4.36
CA LEU A 183 -19.76 11.36 -5.75
C LEU A 183 -21.25 11.48 -6.09
N ARG A 184 -22.10 10.66 -5.49
CA ARG A 184 -23.56 10.71 -5.65
C ARG A 184 -24.19 11.90 -4.94
N ASP A 185 -23.66 12.25 -3.80
CA ASP A 185 -24.27 13.27 -2.92
C ASP A 185 -24.08 14.68 -3.49
N SER A 186 -25.12 15.11 -4.22
CA SER A 186 -25.21 16.47 -4.76
C SER A 186 -25.52 17.54 -3.69
N SER A 187 -25.94 17.13 -2.48
CA SER A 187 -26.19 18.05 -1.37
C SER A 187 -24.91 18.61 -0.78
N ILE A 188 -23.82 17.90 -0.91
CA ILE A 188 -22.50 18.34 -0.47
C ILE A 188 -21.95 19.32 -1.50
N LYS A 189 -22.23 20.61 -1.29
CA LYS A 189 -21.59 21.68 -2.06
C LYS A 189 -20.12 21.78 -1.64
N ARG A 190 -19.21 21.21 -2.45
CA ARG A 190 -17.76 21.31 -2.25
C ARG A 190 -17.27 22.70 -2.64
N ASN A 191 -17.60 23.66 -1.81
CA ASN A 191 -17.14 25.03 -1.96
C ASN A 191 -15.67 25.15 -1.50
N TRP A 192 -15.04 26.25 -1.89
CA TRP A 192 -13.73 26.62 -1.36
C TRP A 192 -13.77 26.68 0.18
N ASN A 193 -12.89 25.91 0.82
CA ASN A 193 -12.71 25.91 2.27
C ASN A 193 -11.21 25.94 2.58
N THR A 194 -10.74 27.07 3.05
CA THR A 194 -9.30 27.33 3.26
C THR A 194 -8.68 26.37 4.26
N GLU A 195 -9.37 26.03 5.35
CA GLU A 195 -8.86 25.12 6.37
C GLU A 195 -8.69 23.70 5.81
N ARG A 196 -9.68 23.22 5.06
CA ARG A 196 -9.65 21.92 4.40
C ARG A 196 -8.54 21.84 3.35
N ILE A 197 -8.39 22.90 2.55
CA ILE A 197 -7.34 23.00 1.53
C ILE A 197 -5.96 23.02 2.21
N ALA A 198 -5.78 23.86 3.24
CA ALA A 198 -4.54 23.90 4.02
C ALA A 198 -4.21 22.54 4.64
N SER A 199 -5.21 21.87 5.24
CA SER A 199 -5.04 20.50 5.77
C SER A 199 -4.63 19.50 4.70
N GLY A 200 -5.18 19.58 3.49
CA GLY A 200 -4.79 18.75 2.36
C GLY A 200 -3.35 18.98 1.92
N PHE A 201 -2.95 20.26 1.74
CA PHE A 201 -1.57 20.61 1.38
C PHE A 201 -0.55 20.22 2.45
N ILE A 202 -0.86 20.39 3.74
CA ILE A 202 0.02 19.92 4.84
C ILE A 202 0.21 18.41 4.76
N THR A 203 -0.86 17.67 4.49
CA THR A 203 -0.79 16.20 4.35
C THR A 203 0.05 15.79 3.14
N MET A 204 -0.11 16.49 2.00
CA MET A 204 0.74 16.27 0.82
C MET A 204 2.20 16.58 1.08
N LEU A 205 2.49 17.73 1.72
CA LEU A 205 3.85 18.17 2.03
C LEU A 205 4.57 17.17 2.93
N TRP A 206 3.88 16.63 3.94
CA TRP A 206 4.43 15.55 4.75
C TRP A 206 4.71 14.30 3.91
N GLY A 207 3.83 13.94 2.99
CA GLY A 207 4.06 12.86 2.04
C GLY A 207 5.31 13.11 1.18
N PHE A 208 5.48 14.30 0.61
CA PHE A 208 6.69 14.67 -0.14
C PHE A 208 7.96 14.58 0.71
N PHE A 209 7.91 15.05 1.95
CA PHE A 209 9.05 14.93 2.87
C PHE A 209 9.44 13.46 3.11
N LEU A 210 8.47 12.59 3.39
CA LEU A 210 8.73 11.15 3.56
C LEU A 210 9.35 10.51 2.32
N LYS A 211 8.89 10.87 1.12
CA LYS A 211 9.42 10.33 -0.15
C LYS A 211 10.81 10.86 -0.43
N LEU A 212 10.94 12.17 -0.55
CA LEU A 212 12.13 12.81 -1.10
C LEU A 212 13.30 12.86 -0.11
N VAL A 213 13.02 12.99 1.19
CA VAL A 213 14.08 13.16 2.20
C VAL A 213 14.46 11.84 2.85
N ILE A 214 13.48 10.95 3.09
CA ILE A 214 13.71 9.70 3.84
C ILE A 214 13.74 8.49 2.92
N ALA A 215 12.62 8.19 2.22
CA ALA A 215 12.44 6.91 1.51
C ALA A 215 13.51 6.68 0.45
N ASP A 216 13.73 7.64 -0.44
CA ASP A 216 14.67 7.50 -1.55
C ASP A 216 16.12 7.42 -1.06
N ARG A 217 16.45 8.11 0.04
CA ARG A 217 17.78 8.06 0.63
C ARG A 217 18.07 6.75 1.38
N ILE A 218 17.13 6.28 2.21
CA ILE A 218 17.30 5.02 2.94
C ILE A 218 17.25 3.81 2.00
N ALA A 219 16.63 3.94 0.83
CA ALA A 219 16.63 2.93 -0.22
C ALA A 219 18.05 2.53 -0.63
N VAL A 220 18.98 3.47 -0.69
CA VAL A 220 20.39 3.22 -1.06
C VAL A 220 21.04 2.20 -0.11
N ILE A 221 20.79 2.31 1.20
CA ILE A 221 21.33 1.36 2.19
C ILE A 221 20.70 -0.03 1.97
N ALA A 222 19.39 -0.09 1.78
CA ALA A 222 18.70 -1.35 1.53
C ALA A 222 19.18 -2.00 0.21
N ASP A 223 19.25 -1.25 -0.87
CA ASP A 223 19.65 -1.77 -2.18
C ASP A 223 21.11 -2.24 -2.19
N THR A 224 22.00 -1.52 -1.51
CA THR A 224 23.41 -1.89 -1.37
C THR A 224 23.57 -3.21 -0.62
N THR A 225 22.85 -3.40 0.48
CA THR A 225 22.94 -4.62 1.30
C THR A 225 22.27 -5.83 0.70
N PHE A 226 21.10 -5.65 0.06
CA PHE A 226 20.42 -6.73 -0.64
C PHE A 226 21.11 -7.10 -1.96
N GLY A 227 21.76 -6.13 -2.62
CA GLY A 227 22.50 -6.35 -3.85
C GLY A 227 23.80 -7.13 -3.66
N ARG A 228 24.49 -6.94 -2.52
CA ARG A 228 25.78 -7.59 -2.21
C ARG A 228 25.85 -8.08 -0.75
N PRO A 229 24.99 -9.01 -0.35
CA PRO A 229 24.95 -9.46 1.05
C PRO A 229 26.24 -10.15 1.52
N GLU A 230 27.07 -10.65 0.59
CA GLU A 230 28.37 -11.23 0.87
C GLU A 230 29.40 -10.23 1.41
N CYS A 231 29.22 -8.95 1.16
CA CYS A 231 30.13 -7.89 1.62
C CYS A 231 29.90 -7.48 3.09
N TYR A 232 28.77 -7.90 3.70
CA TYR A 232 28.33 -7.41 5.00
C TYR A 232 28.25 -8.52 6.05
N GLY A 233 28.56 -8.17 7.32
CA GLY A 233 28.33 -9.01 8.49
C GLY A 233 26.91 -8.86 9.03
N THR A 234 26.61 -9.53 10.16
CA THR A 234 25.30 -9.52 10.82
C THR A 234 24.72 -8.12 10.99
N PHE A 235 25.51 -7.18 11.53
CA PHE A 235 25.02 -5.83 11.83
C PHE A 235 24.68 -5.04 10.57
N GLY A 236 25.50 -5.13 9.53
CA GLY A 236 25.23 -4.50 8.25
C GLY A 236 23.97 -5.06 7.60
N LEU A 237 23.76 -6.37 7.63
CA LEU A 237 22.57 -7.02 7.08
C LEU A 237 21.32 -6.71 7.90
N VAL A 238 21.40 -6.67 9.24
CA VAL A 238 20.26 -6.22 10.08
C VAL A 238 19.93 -4.77 9.78
N LEU A 239 20.93 -3.87 9.65
CA LEU A 239 20.70 -2.48 9.28
C LEU A 239 20.04 -2.37 7.90
N GLY A 240 20.46 -3.20 6.93
CA GLY A 240 19.85 -3.27 5.61
C GLY A 240 18.39 -3.71 5.65
N ALA A 241 18.06 -4.74 6.43
CA ALA A 241 16.69 -5.21 6.61
C ALA A 241 15.82 -4.11 7.25
N VAL A 242 16.27 -3.51 8.36
CA VAL A 242 15.57 -2.39 9.03
C VAL A 242 15.41 -1.19 8.10
N SER A 243 16.44 -0.88 7.30
CA SER A 243 16.37 0.19 6.31
C SER A 243 15.28 -0.09 5.27
N TYR A 244 15.16 -1.33 4.79
CA TYR A 244 14.08 -1.70 3.89
C TYR A 244 12.70 -1.62 4.56
N GLY A 245 12.57 -2.06 5.81
CA GLY A 245 11.33 -1.91 6.58
C GLY A 245 10.89 -0.45 6.71
N ILE A 246 11.82 0.48 6.95
CA ILE A 246 11.56 1.92 7.00
C ILE A 246 11.27 2.47 5.59
N GLN A 247 12.05 2.05 4.59
CA GLN A 247 11.86 2.44 3.18
C GLN A 247 10.45 2.14 2.71
N ILE A 248 9.98 0.89 2.83
CA ILE A 248 8.65 0.48 2.36
C ILE A 248 7.52 1.22 3.08
N TYR A 249 7.72 1.54 4.37
CA TYR A 249 6.78 2.37 5.12
C TYR A 249 6.75 3.80 4.59
N CYS A 250 7.89 4.46 4.50
CA CYS A 250 7.98 5.84 4.05
C CYS A 250 7.55 6.01 2.59
N ASP A 251 7.97 5.11 1.70
CA ASP A 251 7.66 5.17 0.28
C ASP A 251 6.15 4.98 0.04
N PHE A 252 5.54 3.96 0.63
CA PHE A 252 4.13 3.72 0.41
C PHE A 252 3.22 4.69 1.18
N SER A 253 3.57 5.05 2.42
CA SER A 253 2.78 6.04 3.15
C SER A 253 2.85 7.43 2.50
N SER A 254 3.98 7.80 1.89
CA SER A 254 4.14 9.06 1.18
C SER A 254 3.15 9.22 0.04
N TYR A 255 3.08 8.23 -0.85
CA TYR A 255 2.12 8.23 -1.96
C TYR A 255 0.68 8.22 -1.49
N SER A 256 0.38 7.44 -0.45
CA SER A 256 -0.94 7.42 0.16
C SER A 256 -1.33 8.77 0.76
N LEU A 257 -0.40 9.46 1.44
CA LEU A 257 -0.62 10.79 2.01
C LEU A 257 -0.79 11.88 0.94
N ILE A 258 -0.02 11.82 -0.15
CA ILE A 258 -0.19 12.74 -1.27
C ILE A 258 -1.58 12.52 -1.89
N ALA A 259 -2.00 11.28 -2.10
CA ALA A 259 -3.34 10.94 -2.59
C ALA A 259 -4.47 11.46 -1.67
N LEU A 260 -4.34 11.20 -0.36
CA LEU A 260 -5.28 11.67 0.65
C LEU A 260 -5.37 13.19 0.69
N GLY A 261 -4.21 13.86 0.66
CA GLY A 261 -4.14 15.32 0.67
C GLY A 261 -4.76 15.93 -0.59
N ALA A 262 -4.44 15.40 -1.77
CA ALA A 262 -5.01 15.84 -3.04
C ALA A 262 -6.55 15.66 -3.07
N ALA A 263 -7.05 14.51 -2.65
CA ALA A 263 -8.48 14.29 -2.55
C ALA A 263 -9.16 15.26 -1.56
N LYS A 264 -8.51 15.49 -0.40
CA LYS A 264 -9.03 16.37 0.65
C LYS A 264 -9.14 17.82 0.19
N THR A 265 -8.18 18.33 -0.60
CA THR A 265 -8.28 19.68 -1.18
C THR A 265 -9.45 19.82 -2.13
N LEU A 266 -9.75 18.76 -2.90
CA LEU A 266 -10.90 18.69 -3.80
C LEU A 266 -12.24 18.47 -3.08
N GLY A 267 -12.19 18.20 -1.79
CA GLY A 267 -13.40 18.01 -1.00
C GLY A 267 -13.84 16.55 -0.86
N PHE A 268 -12.94 15.59 -1.06
CA PHE A 268 -13.21 14.16 -0.88
C PHE A 268 -12.40 13.57 0.27
N ASP A 269 -13.03 12.72 1.07
CA ASP A 269 -12.39 12.01 2.16
C ASP A 269 -12.16 10.55 1.75
N LEU A 270 -10.89 10.16 1.60
CA LEU A 270 -10.49 8.81 1.29
C LEU A 270 -10.13 8.02 2.56
N ILE A 271 -10.13 6.69 2.46
CA ILE A 271 -9.74 5.79 3.54
C ILE A 271 -8.23 5.93 3.81
N ASN A 272 -7.84 5.97 5.09
CA ASN A 272 -6.42 5.93 5.44
C ASN A 272 -5.82 4.55 5.15
N ASN A 273 -4.55 4.55 4.67
CA ASN A 273 -3.79 3.30 4.53
C ASN A 273 -2.90 3.00 5.72
N PHE A 274 -2.45 4.00 6.46
CA PHE A 274 -1.48 3.83 7.55
C PHE A 274 -1.87 4.59 8.80
N GLU A 275 -1.68 3.94 9.97
CA GLU A 275 -1.87 4.52 11.31
C GLU A 275 -0.74 4.09 12.24
N THR A 276 0.44 4.71 12.09
CA THR A 276 1.64 4.43 12.91
C THR A 276 1.90 2.92 13.10
N PRO A 277 2.13 2.16 12.01
CA PRO A 277 2.09 0.69 12.04
C PRO A 277 3.20 0.05 12.88
N TYR A 278 4.36 0.68 13.00
CA TYR A 278 5.48 0.14 13.76
C TYR A 278 5.37 0.32 15.28
N PHE A 279 4.31 0.98 15.74
CA PHE A 279 3.91 0.99 17.17
C PHE A 279 2.98 -0.17 17.55
N ALA A 280 2.65 -1.04 16.61
CA ALA A 280 1.80 -2.20 16.85
C ALA A 280 2.46 -3.19 17.82
N GLN A 281 1.68 -3.70 18.78
CA GLN A 281 2.14 -4.63 19.81
C GLN A 281 1.85 -6.09 19.47
N SER A 282 1.37 -6.36 18.27
CA SER A 282 1.11 -7.68 17.73
C SER A 282 1.00 -7.64 16.21
N VAL A 283 1.24 -8.77 15.53
CA VAL A 283 1.12 -8.86 14.08
C VAL A 283 -0.33 -8.61 13.62
N THR A 284 -1.31 -9.04 14.42
CA THR A 284 -2.73 -8.74 14.16
C THR A 284 -3.00 -7.23 14.23
N GLU A 285 -2.42 -6.52 15.19
CA GLU A 285 -2.55 -5.06 15.30
C GLU A 285 -1.81 -4.36 14.17
N PHE A 286 -0.61 -4.84 13.79
CA PHE A 286 0.14 -4.31 12.66
C PHE A 286 -0.73 -4.26 11.39
N TRP A 287 -1.44 -5.33 11.04
CA TRP A 287 -2.32 -5.38 9.87
C TRP A 287 -3.60 -4.53 10.00
N ARG A 288 -3.95 -4.06 11.18
CA ARG A 288 -5.00 -3.04 11.38
C ARG A 288 -4.51 -1.62 11.12
N ARG A 289 -3.18 -1.43 11.11
CA ARG A 289 -2.50 -0.14 10.96
C ARG A 289 -1.72 -0.02 9.66
N TRP A 290 -1.45 -1.14 9.00
CA TRP A 290 -0.71 -1.26 7.75
C TRP A 290 -1.65 -1.58 6.59
N HIS A 291 -1.54 -0.80 5.49
CA HIS A 291 -2.32 -0.99 4.25
C HIS A 291 -3.79 -1.31 4.52
N ILE A 292 -4.43 -0.45 5.32
CA ILE A 292 -5.76 -0.68 5.92
C ILE A 292 -6.81 -0.96 4.84
N SER A 293 -6.74 -0.25 3.71
CA SER A 293 -7.69 -0.43 2.61
C SER A 293 -7.62 -1.84 2.01
N LEU A 294 -6.41 -2.37 1.75
CA LEU A 294 -6.20 -3.74 1.27
C LEU A 294 -6.56 -4.78 2.34
N SER A 295 -6.09 -4.59 3.56
CA SER A 295 -6.33 -5.52 4.68
C SER A 295 -7.82 -5.70 4.95
N THR A 296 -8.58 -4.61 4.92
CA THR A 296 -10.03 -4.66 5.05
C THR A 296 -10.70 -5.25 3.81
N TRP A 297 -10.17 -4.99 2.61
CA TRP A 297 -10.66 -5.59 1.37
C TRP A 297 -10.53 -7.13 1.41
N LEU A 298 -9.35 -7.64 1.72
CA LEU A 298 -9.08 -9.07 1.81
C LEU A 298 -9.91 -9.73 2.92
N ARG A 299 -10.07 -9.07 4.07
CA ARG A 299 -10.96 -9.55 5.13
C ARG A 299 -12.39 -9.70 4.63
N ASP A 300 -12.94 -8.68 3.97
CA ASP A 300 -14.37 -8.61 3.62
C ASP A 300 -14.73 -9.48 2.41
N TYR A 301 -13.82 -9.62 1.45
CA TYR A 301 -14.12 -10.32 0.19
C TYR A 301 -13.44 -11.69 0.07
N VAL A 302 -12.35 -11.94 0.78
CA VAL A 302 -11.70 -13.26 0.79
C VAL A 302 -12.00 -13.99 2.09
N TYR A 303 -11.54 -13.50 3.23
CA TYR A 303 -11.62 -14.19 4.50
C TYR A 303 -13.05 -14.52 4.93
N ILE A 304 -13.94 -13.52 4.93
CA ILE A 304 -15.35 -13.70 5.32
C ILE A 304 -16.08 -14.59 4.32
N SER A 305 -15.76 -14.51 3.01
CA SER A 305 -16.36 -15.36 1.98
C SER A 305 -16.02 -16.84 2.14
N MET A 306 -14.86 -17.15 2.76
CA MET A 306 -14.43 -18.53 3.07
C MET A 306 -15.01 -19.07 4.40
N GLY A 307 -15.88 -18.29 5.08
CA GLY A 307 -16.50 -18.63 6.36
C GLY A 307 -15.97 -17.82 7.55
N GLY A 308 -14.87 -17.08 7.38
CA GLY A 308 -14.30 -16.22 8.42
C GLY A 308 -14.02 -16.97 9.73
N ASN A 309 -14.53 -16.40 10.85
CA ASN A 309 -14.44 -17.00 12.19
C ASN A 309 -15.59 -17.97 12.53
N ARG A 310 -16.59 -18.13 11.63
CA ARG A 310 -17.80 -18.92 11.89
C ARG A 310 -17.66 -20.38 11.43
N CYS A 311 -16.48 -20.96 11.62
CA CYS A 311 -16.16 -22.33 11.21
C CYS A 311 -15.23 -22.99 12.21
N SER A 312 -14.89 -24.28 12.01
CA SER A 312 -13.98 -25.01 12.88
C SER A 312 -12.61 -24.34 12.99
N LYS A 313 -11.89 -24.57 14.08
CA LYS A 313 -10.58 -23.98 14.38
C LYS A 313 -9.57 -24.17 13.22
N TRP A 314 -9.46 -25.40 12.68
CA TRP A 314 -8.59 -25.70 11.55
C TRP A 314 -8.98 -24.95 10.28
N ARG A 315 -10.27 -24.80 10.02
CA ARG A 315 -10.76 -24.04 8.88
C ARG A 315 -10.47 -22.55 9.03
N GLN A 316 -10.51 -22.01 10.25
CA GLN A 316 -10.11 -20.61 10.51
C GLN A 316 -8.62 -20.40 10.18
N TYR A 317 -7.74 -21.32 10.60
CA TYR A 317 -6.31 -21.23 10.27
C TYR A 317 -6.05 -21.27 8.77
N TRP A 318 -6.74 -22.18 8.09
CA TRP A 318 -6.68 -22.24 6.65
C TRP A 318 -7.17 -20.94 5.99
N ASN A 319 -8.29 -20.39 6.45
CA ASN A 319 -8.82 -19.12 5.95
C ASN A 319 -7.81 -17.96 6.14
N ILE A 320 -7.14 -17.89 7.30
CA ILE A 320 -6.09 -16.89 7.56
C ILE A 320 -4.93 -17.10 6.58
N LEU A 321 -4.38 -18.31 6.51
CA LEU A 321 -3.24 -18.62 5.67
C LEU A 321 -3.51 -18.29 4.20
N VAL A 322 -4.63 -18.77 3.64
CA VAL A 322 -5.02 -18.49 2.26
C VAL A 322 -5.20 -16.99 2.02
N THR A 323 -5.83 -16.26 2.95
CA THR A 323 -6.02 -14.80 2.80
C THR A 323 -4.68 -14.08 2.70
N PHE A 324 -3.69 -14.46 3.51
CA PHE A 324 -2.36 -13.86 3.46
C PHE A 324 -1.53 -14.31 2.25
N MET A 325 -1.69 -15.56 1.81
CA MET A 325 -1.06 -16.02 0.56
C MET A 325 -1.64 -15.28 -0.66
N VAL A 326 -2.96 -15.04 -0.69
CA VAL A 326 -3.61 -14.20 -1.71
C VAL A 326 -3.09 -12.76 -1.65
N SER A 327 -2.88 -12.22 -0.44
CA SER A 327 -2.23 -10.92 -0.26
C SER A 327 -0.82 -10.90 -0.86
N GLY A 328 -0.03 -11.92 -0.59
CA GLY A 328 1.32 -12.06 -1.13
C GLY A 328 1.32 -12.09 -2.67
N LEU A 329 0.51 -12.94 -3.27
CA LEU A 329 0.37 -13.01 -4.73
C LEU A 329 -0.12 -11.68 -5.34
N TRP A 330 -1.01 -10.95 -4.65
CA TRP A 330 -1.46 -9.65 -5.12
C TRP A 330 -0.32 -8.63 -5.21
N HIS A 331 0.65 -8.68 -4.29
CA HIS A 331 1.82 -7.81 -4.33
C HIS A 331 2.73 -8.14 -5.52
N GLY A 332 3.04 -9.40 -5.76
CA GLY A 332 3.95 -9.76 -6.85
C GLY A 332 3.84 -11.22 -7.29
N ALA A 333 4.18 -11.45 -8.54
CA ALA A 333 4.21 -12.77 -9.17
C ALA A 333 5.58 -13.45 -8.90
N ASN A 334 5.87 -13.75 -7.63
CA ASN A 334 7.09 -14.44 -7.20
C ASN A 334 6.81 -15.32 -5.97
N TRP A 335 7.52 -16.42 -5.84
CA TRP A 335 7.47 -17.31 -4.68
C TRP A 335 7.84 -16.61 -3.38
N THR A 336 8.68 -15.59 -3.43
CA THR A 336 9.08 -14.79 -2.25
C THR A 336 7.90 -14.07 -1.62
N PHE A 337 7.00 -13.50 -2.43
CA PHE A 337 5.75 -12.87 -1.95
C PHE A 337 4.79 -13.88 -1.34
N LEU A 338 4.73 -15.10 -1.91
CA LEU A 338 3.90 -16.17 -1.36
C LEU A 338 4.39 -16.59 0.01
N ILE A 339 5.73 -16.75 0.19
CA ILE A 339 6.36 -17.06 1.48
C ILE A 339 6.13 -15.93 2.47
N TRP A 340 6.30 -14.67 2.06
CA TRP A 340 6.02 -13.50 2.88
C TRP A 340 4.57 -13.52 3.41
N GLY A 341 3.60 -13.78 2.54
CA GLY A 341 2.21 -13.91 2.93
C GLY A 341 1.99 -15.07 3.90
N ALA A 342 2.57 -16.26 3.60
CA ALA A 342 2.48 -17.42 4.48
C ALA A 342 3.06 -17.16 5.87
N LEU A 343 4.19 -16.45 5.98
CA LEU A 343 4.79 -16.04 7.26
C LEU A 343 3.83 -15.17 8.07
N HIS A 344 3.23 -14.16 7.47
CA HIS A 344 2.25 -13.31 8.18
C HIS A 344 1.00 -14.09 8.61
N GLY A 345 0.50 -14.99 7.78
CA GLY A 345 -0.58 -15.90 8.15
C GLY A 345 -0.19 -16.79 9.33
N PHE A 346 1.00 -17.36 9.30
CA PHE A 346 1.56 -18.20 10.38
C PHE A 346 1.72 -17.39 11.67
N TYR A 347 2.28 -16.17 11.62
CA TYR A 347 2.43 -15.32 12.80
C TYR A 347 1.09 -15.03 13.47
N GLN A 348 0.03 -14.76 12.72
CA GLN A 348 -1.29 -14.51 13.31
C GLN A 348 -1.89 -15.77 13.95
N ILE A 349 -1.70 -16.93 13.35
CA ILE A 349 -2.14 -18.21 13.92
C ILE A 349 -1.37 -18.47 15.24
N LEU A 350 -0.04 -18.31 15.20
CA LEU A 350 0.83 -18.49 16.36
C LEU A 350 0.49 -17.52 17.48
N GLU A 351 0.28 -16.24 17.18
CA GLU A 351 -0.16 -15.22 18.14
C GLU A 351 -1.48 -15.63 18.83
N LYS A 352 -2.44 -16.13 18.04
CA LYS A 352 -3.73 -16.56 18.58
C LYS A 352 -3.57 -17.73 19.54
N GLU A 353 -2.73 -18.73 19.21
CA GLU A 353 -2.50 -19.91 20.04
C GLU A 353 -1.64 -19.63 21.26
N LEU A 354 -0.65 -18.76 21.15
CA LEU A 354 0.23 -18.40 22.25
C LEU A 354 -0.41 -17.40 23.24
N ARG A 355 -1.46 -16.69 22.85
CA ARG A 355 -2.11 -15.69 23.71
C ARG A 355 -2.49 -16.21 25.11
N PRO A 356 -3.14 -17.39 25.27
CA PRO A 356 -3.45 -17.92 26.60
C PRO A 356 -2.18 -18.30 27.39
N VAL A 357 -1.14 -18.80 26.73
CA VAL A 357 0.14 -19.16 27.36
C VAL A 357 0.85 -17.90 27.86
N ILE A 358 0.97 -16.87 27.01
CA ILE A 358 1.57 -15.59 27.38
C ILE A 358 0.81 -14.96 28.57
N ARG A 359 -0.53 -15.06 28.58
CA ARG A 359 -1.33 -14.56 29.71
C ARG A 359 -1.01 -15.29 30.99
N LYS A 360 -0.85 -16.63 30.99
CA LYS A 360 -0.45 -17.42 32.14
C LYS A 360 0.95 -17.06 32.64
N ILE A 361 1.92 -16.93 31.73
CA ILE A 361 3.29 -16.53 32.07
C ILE A 361 3.30 -15.14 32.71
N ASN A 362 2.61 -14.17 32.11
CA ASN A 362 2.50 -12.82 32.69
C ASN A 362 1.87 -12.80 34.07
N GLY A 363 0.86 -13.66 34.33
CA GLY A 363 0.25 -13.83 35.62
C GLY A 363 1.23 -14.44 36.64
N TYR A 364 1.96 -15.48 36.23
CA TYR A 364 2.93 -16.14 37.11
C TYR A 364 4.12 -15.22 37.46
N CYS A 365 4.63 -14.47 36.44
CA CYS A 365 5.72 -13.53 36.63
C CYS A 365 5.29 -12.18 37.22
N HIS A 366 4.03 -12.01 37.61
CA HIS A 366 3.48 -10.73 38.07
C HIS A 366 3.82 -9.54 37.17
N THR A 367 3.86 -9.76 35.85
CA THR A 367 4.30 -8.78 34.88
C THR A 367 3.34 -7.58 34.83
N LYS A 368 3.87 -6.37 35.03
CA LYS A 368 3.09 -5.12 34.88
C LYS A 368 2.77 -4.85 33.41
N THR A 369 1.74 -5.52 32.88
CA THR A 369 1.37 -5.47 31.46
C THR A 369 0.91 -4.08 30.96
N ALA A 370 0.58 -3.16 31.87
CA ALA A 370 0.27 -1.77 31.56
C ALA A 370 1.51 -0.85 31.51
N SER A 371 2.71 -1.36 31.81
CA SER A 371 3.92 -0.55 31.83
C SER A 371 4.40 -0.19 30.41
N PHE A 372 5.02 0.99 30.29
CA PHE A 372 5.63 1.43 29.03
C PHE A 372 6.63 0.39 28.50
N GLY A 373 7.51 -0.13 29.38
CA GLY A 373 8.52 -1.12 28.97
C GLY A 373 7.91 -2.40 28.38
N TYR A 374 6.77 -2.87 28.91
CA TYR A 374 6.07 -4.03 28.34
C TYR A 374 5.51 -3.73 26.94
N HIS A 375 4.86 -2.58 26.76
CA HIS A 375 4.35 -2.17 25.46
C HIS A 375 5.46 -1.94 24.43
N PHE A 376 6.56 -1.31 24.86
CA PHE A 376 7.73 -1.08 24.03
C PHE A 376 8.40 -2.39 23.59
N ALA A 377 8.62 -3.33 24.51
CA ALA A 377 9.18 -4.64 24.18
C ALA A 377 8.28 -5.41 23.18
N LYS A 378 6.96 -5.33 23.33
CA LYS A 378 6.02 -5.94 22.38
C LYS A 378 6.08 -5.28 21.01
N ALA A 379 6.20 -3.97 20.95
CA ALA A 379 6.33 -3.25 19.68
C ALA A 379 7.63 -3.63 18.95
N ILE A 380 8.76 -3.69 19.67
CA ILE A 380 10.05 -4.15 19.09
C ILE A 380 9.94 -5.60 18.60
N ALA A 381 9.37 -6.51 19.39
CA ALA A 381 9.20 -7.90 18.99
C ALA A 381 8.31 -8.04 17.75
N THR A 382 7.23 -7.25 17.67
CA THR A 382 6.34 -7.22 16.51
C THR A 382 7.08 -6.66 15.29
N PHE A 383 7.81 -5.56 15.46
CA PHE A 383 8.64 -4.96 14.39
C PHE A 383 9.65 -5.98 13.86
N ALA A 384 10.38 -6.67 14.75
CA ALA A 384 11.38 -7.66 14.33
C ALA A 384 10.77 -8.82 13.53
N LEU A 385 9.57 -9.32 13.91
CA LEU A 385 8.88 -10.37 13.15
C LEU A 385 8.43 -9.87 11.75
N VAL A 386 7.92 -8.66 11.69
CA VAL A 386 7.49 -8.03 10.44
C VAL A 386 8.70 -7.73 9.56
N ASP A 387 9.77 -7.20 10.14
CA ASP A 387 11.01 -6.87 9.44
C ASP A 387 11.69 -8.12 8.87
N PHE A 388 11.71 -9.21 9.62
CA PHE A 388 12.16 -10.51 9.11
C PHE A 388 11.34 -10.96 7.88
N ALA A 389 10.03 -10.76 7.89
CA ALA A 389 9.20 -11.09 6.73
C ALA A 389 9.49 -10.16 5.54
N TRP A 390 9.83 -8.89 5.77
CA TRP A 390 10.22 -7.95 4.71
C TRP A 390 11.47 -8.39 3.94
N ILE A 391 12.37 -9.21 4.53
CA ILE A 391 13.52 -9.79 3.80
C ILE A 391 13.02 -10.60 2.59
N PHE A 392 11.98 -11.42 2.77
CA PHE A 392 11.39 -12.19 1.67
C PHE A 392 10.67 -11.28 0.65
N PHE A 393 10.08 -10.20 1.10
CA PHE A 393 9.41 -9.26 0.20
C PHE A 393 10.40 -8.51 -0.70
N ARG A 394 11.60 -8.17 -0.19
CA ARG A 394 12.64 -7.44 -0.94
C ARG A 394 13.45 -8.33 -1.86
N ALA A 395 13.66 -9.57 -1.47
CA ALA A 395 14.56 -10.48 -2.21
C ALA A 395 13.99 -10.87 -3.57
N ASP A 396 14.85 -10.91 -4.60
CA ASP A 396 14.48 -11.26 -5.96
C ASP A 396 14.17 -12.76 -6.12
N SER A 397 14.70 -13.60 -5.22
CA SER A 397 14.44 -15.03 -5.20
C SER A 397 14.45 -15.62 -3.79
N VAL A 398 13.78 -16.77 -3.61
CA VAL A 398 13.81 -17.50 -2.34
C VAL A 398 15.24 -17.88 -1.94
N LYS A 399 16.09 -18.21 -2.92
CA LYS A 399 17.50 -18.55 -2.68
C LYS A 399 18.26 -17.36 -2.10
N GLN A 400 18.04 -16.17 -2.64
CA GLN A 400 18.65 -14.92 -2.14
C GLN A 400 18.16 -14.60 -0.73
N ALA A 401 16.83 -14.67 -0.47
CA ALA A 401 16.29 -14.45 0.86
C ALA A 401 16.91 -15.39 1.92
N LEU A 402 16.96 -16.68 1.61
CA LEU A 402 17.57 -17.68 2.51
C LEU A 402 19.08 -17.46 2.70
N TYR A 403 19.78 -17.06 1.64
CA TYR A 403 21.20 -16.71 1.74
C TYR A 403 21.43 -15.49 2.64
N TYR A 404 20.61 -14.45 2.47
CA TYR A 404 20.63 -13.25 3.31
C TYR A 404 20.41 -13.60 4.79
N VAL A 405 19.38 -14.36 5.10
CA VAL A 405 19.08 -14.82 6.47
C VAL A 405 20.18 -15.69 7.03
N LYS A 406 20.69 -16.66 6.24
CA LYS A 406 21.80 -17.53 6.67
C LYS A 406 23.02 -16.70 7.04
N ARG A 407 23.41 -15.74 6.21
CA ARG A 407 24.58 -14.90 6.44
C ARG A 407 24.37 -13.97 7.63
N MET A 408 23.19 -13.38 7.77
CA MET A 408 22.82 -12.54 8.91
C MET A 408 22.97 -13.26 10.26
N ILE A 409 22.79 -14.60 10.30
CA ILE A 409 22.91 -15.40 11.53
C ILE A 409 24.34 -15.93 11.73
N SER A 410 25.01 -16.31 10.64
CA SER A 410 26.27 -17.09 10.71
C SER A 410 27.55 -16.24 10.71
N PHE A 411 27.48 -14.97 10.37
CA PHE A 411 28.65 -14.11 10.26
C PHE A 411 28.54 -12.89 11.18
N CYS A 412 28.73 -13.11 12.49
CA CYS A 412 28.69 -12.07 13.49
C CYS A 412 30.04 -11.32 13.54
N ASP A 413 30.09 -10.17 12.88
CA ASP A 413 31.22 -9.25 12.94
C ASP A 413 30.89 -8.07 13.87
N MET A 414 31.25 -8.22 15.13
CA MET A 414 31.05 -7.18 16.16
C MET A 414 31.89 -5.92 15.90
N TRP A 415 33.01 -6.06 15.16
CA TRP A 415 33.90 -4.94 14.91
C TRP A 415 33.29 -3.92 13.94
N SER A 416 32.41 -4.35 13.04
CA SER A 416 31.71 -3.48 12.10
C SER A 416 30.88 -2.36 12.76
N LEU A 417 30.58 -2.47 14.05
CA LEU A 417 29.91 -1.40 14.80
C LEU A 417 30.82 -0.22 15.10
N PHE A 418 32.16 -0.44 15.06
CA PHE A 418 33.17 0.52 15.53
C PHE A 418 34.19 0.94 14.45
N ASP A 419 34.31 0.20 13.36
CA ASP A 419 35.27 0.41 12.29
C ASP A 419 34.84 1.43 11.22
N GLY A 420 33.62 1.96 11.33
CA GLY A 420 33.07 2.90 10.36
C GLY A 420 32.48 2.25 9.11
N SER A 421 32.49 0.91 8.98
CA SER A 421 31.95 0.21 7.79
C SER A 421 30.47 0.48 7.55
N LEU A 422 29.70 0.78 8.61
CA LEU A 422 28.29 1.15 8.50
C LEU A 422 28.06 2.49 7.78
N TYR A 423 29.09 3.36 7.70
CA TYR A 423 29.04 4.61 6.93
C TYR A 423 29.36 4.41 5.44
N THR A 424 29.77 3.22 5.02
CA THR A 424 30.13 2.92 3.63
C THR A 424 29.04 2.17 2.86
N MET A 425 27.79 2.21 3.36
CA MET A 425 26.65 1.50 2.78
C MET A 425 25.94 2.30 1.67
N GLY A 426 26.73 2.96 0.83
CA GLY A 426 26.24 3.67 -0.36
C GLY A 426 25.87 5.14 -0.15
N LEU A 427 25.80 5.64 1.08
CA LEU A 427 25.59 7.05 1.41
C LEU A 427 26.87 7.69 1.93
N ASP A 428 27.07 8.97 1.66
CA ASP A 428 28.13 9.74 2.32
C ASP A 428 27.70 10.18 3.73
N VAL A 429 28.67 10.75 4.48
CA VAL A 429 28.44 11.18 5.87
C VAL A 429 27.39 12.27 5.98
N GLN A 430 27.31 13.18 5.01
CA GLN A 430 26.33 14.27 5.00
C GLN A 430 24.92 13.72 4.75
N GLU A 431 24.79 12.81 3.81
CA GLU A 431 23.53 12.12 3.51
C GLU A 431 22.99 11.31 4.69
N ILE A 432 23.90 10.64 5.44
CA ILE A 432 23.55 9.92 6.67
C ILE A 432 23.02 10.91 7.73
N HIS A 433 23.67 12.07 7.90
CA HIS A 433 23.16 13.08 8.85
C HIS A 433 21.77 13.60 8.46
N ILE A 434 21.53 13.88 7.17
CA ILE A 434 20.21 14.28 6.67
C ILE A 434 19.19 13.18 6.94
N LEU A 435 19.55 11.94 6.66
CA LEU A 435 18.69 10.79 6.92
C LEU A 435 18.33 10.65 8.41
N MET A 436 19.32 10.78 9.29
CA MET A 436 19.11 10.69 10.75
C MET A 436 18.20 11.79 11.28
N ILE A 437 18.35 13.03 10.78
CA ILE A 437 17.44 14.15 11.11
C ILE A 437 16.03 13.83 10.59
N GLY A 438 15.90 13.35 9.36
CA GLY A 438 14.61 12.95 8.77
C GLY A 438 13.92 11.84 9.57
N LEU A 439 14.65 10.79 9.93
CA LEU A 439 14.14 9.68 10.76
C LEU A 439 13.73 10.14 12.16
N THR A 440 14.48 11.05 12.77
CA THR A 440 14.10 11.66 14.04
C THR A 440 12.76 12.40 13.90
N GLY A 441 12.61 13.18 12.85
CA GLY A 441 11.34 13.85 12.52
C GLY A 441 10.18 12.88 12.34
N LEU A 442 10.40 11.78 11.61
CA LEU A 442 9.41 10.70 11.43
C LEU A 442 8.99 10.10 12.78
N ILE A 443 9.95 9.71 13.62
CA ILE A 443 9.69 9.12 14.92
C ILE A 443 8.89 10.09 15.81
N VAL A 444 9.28 11.36 15.86
CA VAL A 444 8.57 12.39 16.64
C VAL A 444 7.13 12.55 16.16
N VAL A 445 6.92 12.65 14.84
CA VAL A 445 5.57 12.80 14.29
C VAL A 445 4.72 11.56 14.56
N ASP A 446 5.25 10.36 14.34
CA ASP A 446 4.53 9.12 14.59
C ASP A 446 4.22 8.93 16.09
N CYS A 447 5.15 9.27 17.00
CA CYS A 447 4.88 9.30 18.44
C CYS A 447 3.75 10.28 18.79
N LEU A 448 3.77 11.50 18.24
CA LEU A 448 2.72 12.49 18.49
C LEU A 448 1.36 12.02 17.96
N GLN A 449 1.32 11.44 16.76
CA GLN A 449 0.10 10.87 16.19
C GLN A 449 -0.43 9.70 17.03
N TYR A 450 0.47 8.81 17.46
CA TYR A 450 0.11 7.67 18.32
C TYR A 450 -0.44 8.10 19.68
N LEU A 451 0.21 9.05 20.35
CA LEU A 451 -0.19 9.52 21.68
C LEU A 451 -1.45 10.40 21.65
N LYS A 452 -1.55 11.30 20.66
CA LYS A 452 -2.66 12.26 20.57
C LYS A 452 -3.83 11.76 19.73
N GLN A 453 -3.70 10.65 19.00
CA GLN A 453 -4.70 10.10 18.09
C GLN A 453 -5.19 11.15 17.07
N LYS A 454 -4.29 12.01 16.60
CA LYS A 454 -4.55 13.09 15.64
C LYS A 454 -3.59 12.99 14.46
N LYS A 455 -4.08 13.36 13.28
CA LYS A 455 -3.25 13.43 12.07
C LYS A 455 -2.32 14.65 12.08
N ILE A 456 -1.23 14.58 11.32
CA ILE A 456 -0.22 15.66 11.26
C ILE A 456 -0.83 17.01 10.91
N ALA A 457 -1.76 17.07 9.96
CA ALA A 457 -2.42 18.32 9.60
C ALA A 457 -3.21 18.91 10.75
N GLU A 458 -3.92 18.11 11.54
CA GLU A 458 -4.66 18.54 12.73
C GLU A 458 -3.71 19.00 13.84
N LEU A 459 -2.58 18.29 14.01
CA LEU A 459 -1.56 18.67 14.98
C LEU A 459 -0.96 20.03 14.65
N LEU A 460 -0.65 20.31 13.37
CA LEU A 460 -0.06 21.57 12.93
C LEU A 460 -1.06 22.71 12.91
N LEU A 461 -2.26 22.49 12.39
CA LEU A 461 -3.29 23.54 12.33
C LEU A 461 -3.73 24.02 13.71
N GLY A 462 -3.64 23.16 14.72
CA GLY A 462 -3.90 23.52 16.13
C GLY A 462 -2.77 24.30 16.83
N GLN A 463 -1.65 24.59 16.14
CA GLN A 463 -0.52 25.30 16.74
C GLN A 463 -0.59 26.81 16.51
N TRP A 464 0.17 27.56 17.31
CA TRP A 464 0.37 28.99 17.12
C TRP A 464 0.98 29.31 15.74
N CYS A 465 0.54 30.39 15.14
CA CYS A 465 0.80 30.77 13.75
C CYS A 465 2.30 30.75 13.39
N VAL A 466 3.16 31.37 14.21
CA VAL A 466 4.61 31.43 13.93
C VAL A 466 5.26 30.04 13.94
N PHE A 467 4.93 29.21 14.93
CA PHE A 467 5.43 27.84 15.02
C PHE A 467 4.98 27.00 13.83
N ARG A 468 3.70 27.12 13.46
CA ARG A 468 3.15 26.44 12.29
C ARG A 468 3.90 26.82 11.01
N TRP A 469 4.10 28.11 10.76
CA TRP A 469 4.84 28.56 9.58
C TRP A 469 6.31 28.15 9.60
N ALA A 470 6.96 28.17 10.75
CA ALA A 470 8.34 27.69 10.89
C ALA A 470 8.47 26.23 10.47
N ILE A 471 7.56 25.35 10.92
CA ILE A 471 7.56 23.93 10.53
C ILE A 471 7.24 23.77 9.03
N LEU A 472 6.27 24.51 8.49
CA LEU A 472 5.93 24.40 7.06
C LEU A 472 7.10 24.86 6.18
N ILE A 473 7.73 25.98 6.51
CA ILE A 473 8.93 26.47 5.80
C ILE A 473 10.06 25.45 5.90
N TYR A 474 10.31 24.91 7.10
CA TYR A 474 11.31 23.86 7.29
C TYR A 474 11.04 22.63 6.38
N LEU A 475 9.81 22.14 6.32
CA LEU A 475 9.45 20.99 5.47
C LEU A 475 9.62 21.32 3.98
N ILE A 476 9.19 22.51 3.53
CA ILE A 476 9.34 22.94 2.13
C ILE A 476 10.83 23.05 1.78
N VAL A 477 11.62 23.75 2.59
CA VAL A 477 13.07 23.90 2.37
C VAL A 477 13.76 22.54 2.39
N SER A 478 13.38 21.65 3.32
CA SER A 478 13.93 20.28 3.40
C SER A 478 13.63 19.47 2.13
N CYS A 479 12.44 19.55 1.58
CA CYS A 479 12.11 18.89 0.32
C CYS A 479 12.89 19.46 -0.86
N ILE A 480 13.09 20.79 -0.92
CA ILE A 480 13.78 21.45 -2.04
C ILE A 480 15.29 21.27 -1.96
N VAL A 481 15.89 21.42 -0.76
CA VAL A 481 17.36 21.43 -0.59
C VAL A 481 17.91 20.03 -0.36
N PHE A 482 17.20 19.21 0.43
CA PHE A 482 17.65 17.90 0.85
C PHE A 482 16.87 16.75 0.20
N GLY A 483 16.03 17.04 -0.80
CA GLY A 483 15.36 15.99 -1.57
C GLY A 483 16.37 15.18 -2.39
N TYR A 484 16.14 13.87 -2.47
CA TYR A 484 16.96 12.94 -3.24
C TYR A 484 16.51 12.92 -4.71
N TYR A 485 16.94 13.90 -5.49
CA TYR A 485 16.58 14.08 -6.91
C TYR A 485 17.64 14.94 -7.64
N GLY A 486 17.61 14.92 -8.97
CA GLY A 486 18.50 15.72 -9.82
C GLY A 486 19.62 14.90 -10.46
N GLN A 487 20.58 15.58 -11.12
CA GLN A 487 21.71 14.92 -11.76
C GLN A 487 22.60 14.24 -10.72
N GLY A 488 22.90 12.96 -10.91
CA GLY A 488 23.73 12.18 -10.00
C GLY A 488 22.93 11.41 -8.94
N PHE A 489 21.61 11.57 -8.88
CA PHE A 489 20.74 10.81 -7.98
C PHE A 489 19.84 9.87 -8.80
N GLU A 490 19.94 8.58 -8.55
CA GLU A 490 18.95 7.62 -9.04
C GLU A 490 17.81 7.56 -8.03
N SER A 491 16.73 8.31 -8.29
CA SER A 491 15.53 8.21 -7.46
C SER A 491 14.97 6.79 -7.55
N ALA A 492 14.80 6.15 -6.40
CA ALA A 492 14.17 4.84 -6.36
C ALA A 492 12.76 4.92 -6.97
N ASN A 493 12.49 4.05 -7.94
CA ASN A 493 11.14 3.91 -8.45
C ASN A 493 10.20 3.57 -7.29
N PHE A 494 8.99 4.12 -7.29
CA PHE A 494 7.99 3.77 -6.29
C PHE A 494 7.86 2.24 -6.19
N ILE A 495 7.98 1.69 -4.98
CA ILE A 495 8.08 0.23 -4.75
C ILE A 495 6.97 -0.55 -5.48
N TYR A 496 5.73 -0.04 -5.48
CA TYR A 496 4.60 -0.72 -6.15
C TYR A 496 4.58 -0.59 -7.69
N LEU A 497 5.51 0.11 -8.30
CA LEU A 497 5.71 0.10 -9.76
C LEU A 497 6.66 -1.03 -10.20
N GLN A 498 7.35 -1.64 -9.25
CA GLN A 498 8.30 -2.72 -9.52
C GLN A 498 7.63 -4.10 -9.55
N PHE A 499 6.36 -4.20 -9.09
CA PHE A 499 5.66 -5.48 -8.91
C PHE A 499 4.41 -5.64 -9.77
#